data_ce52d4deb6bdd643fa536cab028f04f2
#
_entry.id   ce52d4deb6bdd643fa536cab028f04f2
#
_cell.length_a   1.000
_cell.length_b   1.000
_cell.length_c   1.000
_cell.angle_alpha   90.00
_cell.angle_beta   90.00
_cell.angle_gamma   90.00
#
_symmetry.space_group_name_H-M   'P 1'
#
loop_
_entity.id
_entity.type
_entity.pdbx_description
1 polymer ?
#
loop_
_entity_poly.entity_id
_entity_poly.type
_entity_poly.pdbx_seq_one_letter_code
_entity_poly.pdbx_strand_id
1 'polypeptide(L)'
;MNLKETIDKLNSIAISQPNVNDYIKSGNIYDLSENRNANFSVFCVTQGTHSYDFKNGYNIFNFVLYFVDRLTSDGSNKIEIQSTAIETLKNIIRTYCKETDVDITTADFEVFTESFSQLCAGAYTTISIIAEDTNCLDEF
;
A
#
# COMPACT_ATOMS: atom_id res chain seq x y z
N MET A 1 3.31 12.56 12.03
CA MET A 1 2.63 12.54 10.71
C MET A 1 1.13 12.35 10.90
N ASN A 2 0.34 13.09 10.16
CA ASN A 2 -1.09 12.87 10.12
C ASN A 2 -1.44 11.82 9.04
N LEU A 3 -2.73 11.50 8.91
CA LEU A 3 -3.20 10.48 7.98
C LEU A 3 -2.82 10.81 6.53
N LYS A 4 -3.07 12.04 6.11
CA LYS A 4 -2.78 12.47 4.73
C LYS A 4 -1.28 12.36 4.42
N GLU A 5 -0.45 12.84 5.32
CA GLU A 5 1.01 12.78 5.16
C GLU A 5 1.50 11.33 5.07
N THR A 6 0.92 10.44 5.86
CA THR A 6 1.26 9.01 5.84
C THR A 6 0.91 8.37 4.51
N ILE A 7 -0.29 8.62 4.00
CA ILE A 7 -0.72 8.10 2.69
C ILE A 7 0.12 8.69 1.56
N ASP A 8 0.37 9.99 1.58
CA ASP A 8 1.19 10.66 0.56
C ASP A 8 2.61 10.08 0.55
N LYS A 9 3.17 9.80 1.73
CA LYS A 9 4.51 9.21 1.85
C LYS A 9 4.56 7.81 1.27
N LEU A 10 3.57 6.97 1.57
CA LEU A 10 3.48 5.62 1.03
C LEU A 10 3.36 5.64 -0.50
N ASN A 11 2.52 6.50 -1.05
CA ASN A 11 2.36 6.64 -2.50
C ASN A 11 3.65 7.15 -3.17
N SER A 12 4.33 8.11 -2.54
CA SER A 12 5.59 8.65 -3.04
C SER A 12 6.68 7.58 -3.10
N ILE A 13 6.80 6.77 -2.05
CA ILE A 13 7.76 5.66 -2.01
C ILE A 13 7.41 4.63 -3.07
N ALA A 14 6.13 4.29 -3.21
CA ALA A 14 5.67 3.31 -4.18
C ALA A 14 6.02 3.72 -5.61
N ILE A 15 5.73 4.96 -5.99
CA ILE A 15 5.97 5.43 -7.35
C ILE A 15 7.47 5.51 -7.67
N SER A 16 8.33 5.56 -6.66
CA SER A 16 9.78 5.52 -6.86
C SER A 16 10.31 4.11 -7.15
N GLN A 17 9.51 3.08 -6.92
CA GLN A 17 9.91 1.70 -7.20
C GLN A 17 9.91 1.44 -8.71
N PRO A 18 10.90 0.72 -9.24
CA PRO A 18 11.00 0.49 -10.69
C PRO A 18 9.82 -0.30 -11.27
N ASN A 19 9.17 -1.10 -10.43
CA ASN A 19 8.06 -1.97 -10.87
C ASN A 19 6.68 -1.33 -10.71
N VAL A 20 6.60 -0.10 -10.23
CA VAL A 20 5.32 0.60 -10.01
C VAL A 20 5.21 1.75 -11.01
N ASN A 21 4.19 1.72 -11.83
CA ASN A 21 3.97 2.73 -12.86
C ASN A 21 2.97 3.81 -12.44
N ASP A 22 2.05 3.46 -11.52
CA ASP A 22 1.03 4.40 -11.07
C ASP A 22 0.49 3.98 -9.71
N TYR A 23 -0.30 4.83 -9.08
CA TYR A 23 -1.01 4.52 -7.86
C TYR A 23 -2.45 5.03 -7.94
N ILE A 24 -3.34 4.43 -7.14
CA ILE A 24 -4.76 4.77 -7.14
C ILE A 24 -5.01 5.87 -6.11
N LYS A 25 -5.35 7.07 -6.58
CA LYS A 25 -5.51 8.26 -5.72
C LYS A 25 -6.69 8.14 -4.76
N SER A 26 -7.76 7.45 -5.17
CA SER A 26 -8.95 7.28 -4.35
C SER A 26 -8.76 6.33 -3.17
N GLY A 27 -7.74 5.46 -3.23
CA GLY A 27 -7.53 4.42 -2.25
C GLY A 27 -8.51 3.24 -2.38
N ASN A 28 -9.27 3.18 -3.45
CA ASN A 28 -10.20 2.09 -3.71
C ASN A 28 -9.71 1.24 -4.88
N ILE A 29 -9.28 0.02 -4.59
CA ILE A 29 -8.72 -0.88 -5.61
C ILE A 29 -9.74 -1.18 -6.72
N TYR A 30 -11.04 -1.16 -6.42
CA TYR A 30 -12.08 -1.45 -7.39
C TYR A 30 -12.30 -0.33 -8.42
N ASP A 31 -11.68 0.84 -8.24
CA ASP A 31 -11.66 1.87 -9.28
C ASP A 31 -10.96 1.39 -10.55
N LEU A 32 -10.13 0.36 -10.46
CA LEU A 32 -9.55 -0.29 -11.64
C LEU A 32 -10.59 -0.89 -12.57
N SER A 33 -11.77 -1.25 -12.06
CA SER A 33 -12.86 -1.81 -12.88
C SER A 33 -13.41 -0.81 -13.88
N GLU A 34 -13.32 0.48 -13.56
CA GLU A 34 -13.83 1.57 -14.40
C GLU A 34 -12.74 2.21 -15.25
N ASN A 35 -11.48 1.98 -14.94
CA ASN A 35 -10.35 2.59 -15.63
C ASN A 35 -9.70 1.61 -16.60
N ARG A 36 -10.17 1.63 -17.86
CA ARG A 36 -9.64 0.77 -18.93
C ARG A 36 -8.22 1.15 -19.36
N ASN A 37 -7.80 2.37 -19.04
CA ASN A 37 -6.51 2.91 -19.43
C ASN A 37 -5.55 2.97 -18.24
N ALA A 38 -5.79 2.19 -17.18
CA ALA A 38 -4.91 2.14 -16.03
C ALA A 38 -3.48 1.79 -16.47
N ASN A 39 -2.53 2.53 -15.94
CA ASN A 39 -1.10 2.35 -16.27
C ASN A 39 -0.50 1.28 -15.35
N PHE A 40 -0.78 0.01 -15.65
CA PHE A 40 -0.26 -1.12 -14.88
C PHE A 40 1.27 -1.19 -14.96
N SER A 41 1.95 -1.59 -13.92
CA SER A 41 1.44 -2.05 -12.61
C SER A 41 1.04 -0.88 -11.71
N VAL A 42 0.07 -1.10 -10.84
CA VAL A 42 -0.45 -0.07 -9.94
C VAL A 42 -0.33 -0.48 -8.46
N PHE A 43 -0.13 0.54 -7.63
CA PHE A 43 -0.11 0.43 -6.18
C PHE A 43 -1.36 1.12 -5.60
N CYS A 44 -1.89 0.58 -4.51
CA CYS A 44 -3.05 1.18 -3.84
C CYS A 44 -2.91 1.09 -2.33
N VAL A 45 -3.13 2.21 -1.66
CA VAL A 45 -3.27 2.26 -0.20
C VAL A 45 -4.75 2.37 0.13
N THR A 46 -5.30 1.32 0.71
CA THR A 46 -6.69 1.30 1.16
C THR A 46 -6.73 1.50 2.66
N GLN A 47 -7.60 2.38 3.12
CA GLN A 47 -7.73 2.69 4.54
C GLN A 47 -8.53 1.63 5.27
N GLY A 48 -8.03 1.20 6.43
CA GLY A 48 -8.76 0.39 7.39
C GLY A 48 -9.38 1.26 8.48
N THR A 49 -9.53 0.71 9.66
CA THR A 49 -10.01 1.43 10.83
C THR A 49 -8.81 2.06 11.55
N HIS A 50 -8.89 3.36 11.81
CA HIS A 50 -7.83 4.08 12.50
C HIS A 50 -8.21 4.30 13.97
N SER A 51 -7.18 4.38 14.81
CA SER A 51 -7.35 4.58 16.25
C SER A 51 -6.39 5.66 16.75
N TYR A 52 -6.71 6.18 17.92
CA TYR A 52 -5.84 7.12 18.61
C TYR A 52 -5.66 6.66 20.05
N ASP A 53 -4.41 6.56 20.49
CA ASP A 53 -4.07 6.24 21.87
C ASP A 53 -3.94 7.53 22.66
N PHE A 54 -5.00 7.90 23.41
CA PHE A 54 -5.04 9.14 24.17
C PHE A 54 -4.05 9.15 25.34
N LYS A 55 -3.69 7.98 25.84
CA LYS A 55 -2.75 7.89 26.97
C LYS A 55 -1.32 8.22 26.55
N ASN A 56 -0.91 7.73 25.38
CA ASN A 56 0.47 7.85 24.91
C ASN A 56 0.63 8.87 23.77
N GLY A 57 -0.47 9.40 23.22
CA GLY A 57 -0.42 10.40 22.16
C GLY A 57 -0.02 9.81 20.80
N TYR A 58 -0.43 8.59 20.48
CA TYR A 58 -0.10 7.94 19.22
C TYR A 58 -1.30 7.79 18.31
N ASN A 59 -1.10 8.11 17.04
CA ASN A 59 -1.99 7.70 15.97
C ASN A 59 -1.68 6.25 15.59
N ILE A 60 -2.71 5.45 15.39
CA ILE A 60 -2.60 4.08 14.90
C ILE A 60 -3.35 4.01 13.58
N PHE A 61 -2.61 3.96 12.48
CA PHE A 61 -3.20 3.93 11.14
C PHE A 61 -3.11 2.52 10.58
N ASN A 62 -4.24 1.98 10.15
CA ASN A 62 -4.32 0.65 9.55
C ASN A 62 -4.62 0.78 8.07
N PHE A 63 -3.79 0.14 7.25
CA PHE A 63 -3.90 0.18 5.80
C PHE A 63 -3.81 -1.21 5.21
N VAL A 64 -4.41 -1.37 4.03
CA VAL A 64 -4.14 -2.50 3.16
C VAL A 64 -3.40 -1.96 1.95
N LEU A 65 -2.22 -2.52 1.67
CA LEU A 65 -1.40 -2.14 0.53
C LEU A 65 -1.54 -3.19 -0.57
N TYR A 66 -1.87 -2.75 -1.78
CA TYR A 66 -2.04 -3.62 -2.95
C TYR A 66 -1.01 -3.31 -4.02
N PHE A 67 -0.51 -4.36 -4.65
CA PHE A 67 0.19 -4.27 -5.93
C PHE A 67 -0.56 -5.13 -6.95
N VAL A 68 -0.88 -4.57 -8.11
CA VAL A 68 -1.70 -5.22 -9.12
C VAL A 68 -1.08 -5.03 -10.49
N ASP A 69 -1.02 -6.10 -11.28
CA ASP A 69 -0.59 -6.05 -12.67
C ASP A 69 -1.49 -6.94 -13.53
N ARG A 70 -1.44 -6.74 -14.84
CA ARG A 70 -2.25 -7.46 -15.80
C ARG A 70 -1.71 -8.85 -16.06
N LEU A 71 -2.61 -9.83 -16.13
CA LEU A 71 -2.28 -11.16 -16.61
C LEU A 71 -2.16 -11.17 -18.13
N THR A 72 -1.26 -12.00 -18.65
CA THR A 72 -1.27 -12.36 -20.06
C THR A 72 -2.53 -13.16 -20.37
N SER A 73 -2.90 -13.24 -21.65
CA SER A 73 -4.13 -13.91 -22.08
C SER A 73 -4.20 -15.38 -21.67
N ASP A 74 -3.05 -16.06 -21.54
CA ASP A 74 -2.98 -17.46 -21.10
C ASP A 74 -2.74 -17.60 -19.59
N GLY A 75 -2.56 -16.48 -18.87
CA GLY A 75 -2.32 -16.48 -17.44
C GLY A 75 -0.94 -16.99 -17.01
N SER A 76 -0.01 -17.18 -17.96
CA SER A 76 1.30 -17.78 -17.66
C SER A 76 2.19 -16.95 -16.77
N ASN A 77 1.97 -15.63 -16.68
CA ASN A 77 2.77 -14.72 -15.87
C ASN A 77 2.23 -14.53 -14.43
N LYS A 78 1.23 -15.29 -14.01
CA LYS A 78 0.58 -15.11 -12.71
C LYS A 78 1.56 -15.20 -11.54
N ILE A 79 2.35 -16.26 -11.47
CA ILE A 79 3.30 -16.48 -10.36
C ILE A 79 4.38 -15.41 -10.36
N GLU A 80 4.86 -15.03 -11.53
CA GLU A 80 5.85 -13.97 -11.67
C GLU A 80 5.31 -12.63 -11.13
N ILE A 81 4.09 -12.26 -11.49
CA ILE A 81 3.44 -11.05 -10.98
C ILE A 81 3.30 -11.11 -9.46
N GLN A 82 2.82 -12.23 -8.93
CA GLN A 82 2.61 -12.38 -7.48
C GLN A 82 3.93 -12.31 -6.72
N SER A 83 4.98 -12.91 -7.26
CA SER A 83 6.32 -12.83 -6.67
C SER A 83 6.85 -11.39 -6.69
N THR A 84 6.73 -10.69 -7.80
CA THR A 84 7.13 -9.30 -7.94
C THR A 84 6.32 -8.41 -7.00
N ALA A 85 5.02 -8.67 -6.85
CA ALA A 85 4.14 -7.93 -5.96
C ALA A 85 4.62 -8.01 -4.52
N ILE A 86 4.93 -9.21 -4.03
CA ILE A 86 5.41 -9.42 -2.67
C ILE A 86 6.74 -8.67 -2.46
N GLU A 87 7.69 -8.82 -3.37
CA GLU A 87 8.99 -8.14 -3.24
C GLU A 87 8.87 -6.62 -3.29
N THR A 88 8.00 -6.10 -4.16
CA THR A 88 7.76 -4.66 -4.27
C THR A 88 7.12 -4.10 -3.00
N LEU A 89 6.09 -4.77 -2.47
CA LEU A 89 5.45 -4.35 -1.22
C LEU A 89 6.41 -4.41 -0.04
N LYS A 90 7.25 -5.44 0.04
CA LYS A 90 8.31 -5.53 1.06
C LYS A 90 9.27 -4.34 0.98
N ASN A 91 9.68 -3.98 -0.22
CA ASN A 91 10.60 -2.85 -0.41
C ASN A 91 9.96 -1.52 -0.04
N ILE A 92 8.68 -1.34 -0.34
CA ILE A 92 7.93 -0.14 0.03
C ILE A 92 7.86 -0.02 1.56
N ILE A 93 7.49 -1.09 2.25
CA ILE A 93 7.40 -1.11 3.72
C ILE A 93 8.77 -0.86 4.34
N ARG A 94 9.79 -1.52 3.85
CA ARG A 94 11.17 -1.39 4.33
C ARG A 94 11.67 0.05 4.19
N THR A 95 11.42 0.67 3.05
CA THR A 95 11.79 2.06 2.77
C THR A 95 11.01 3.02 3.68
N TYR A 96 9.72 2.79 3.84
CA TYR A 96 8.89 3.60 4.74
C TYR A 96 9.43 3.57 6.16
N CYS A 97 9.72 2.39 6.70
CA CYS A 97 10.27 2.24 8.05
C CYS A 97 11.61 2.95 8.20
N LYS A 98 12.48 2.85 7.20
CA LYS A 98 13.78 3.48 7.21
C LYS A 98 13.69 5.02 7.20
N GLU A 99 12.76 5.57 6.41
CA GLU A 99 12.64 7.03 6.25
C GLU A 99 11.85 7.71 7.37
N THR A 100 11.03 6.97 8.09
CA THR A 100 10.14 7.53 9.12
C THR A 100 10.46 7.09 10.55
N ASP A 101 11.42 6.20 10.73
CA ASP A 101 11.73 5.54 12.01
C ASP A 101 10.56 4.78 12.63
N VAL A 102 9.55 4.45 11.82
CA VAL A 102 8.45 3.58 12.22
C VAL A 102 8.91 2.14 12.13
N ASP A 103 8.52 1.32 13.10
CA ASP A 103 8.93 -0.07 13.18
C ASP A 103 7.75 -0.99 12.82
N ILE A 104 7.86 -1.68 11.69
CA ILE A 104 6.93 -2.73 11.28
C ILE A 104 7.73 -4.03 11.23
N THR A 105 7.54 -4.88 12.22
CA THR A 105 8.37 -6.08 12.41
C THR A 105 7.93 -7.25 11.55
N THR A 106 6.65 -7.33 11.23
CA THR A 106 6.09 -8.46 10.47
C THR A 106 4.98 -7.97 9.56
N ALA A 107 4.90 -8.55 8.37
CA ALA A 107 3.77 -8.35 7.47
C ALA A 107 3.45 -9.67 6.77
N ASP A 108 2.17 -9.97 6.66
CA ASP A 108 1.69 -11.16 5.95
C ASP A 108 1.23 -10.74 4.56
N PHE A 109 1.65 -11.49 3.55
CA PHE A 109 1.32 -11.21 2.16
C PHE A 109 0.37 -12.26 1.62
N GLU A 110 -0.74 -11.80 1.05
CA GLU A 110 -1.70 -12.66 0.38
C GLU A 110 -1.69 -12.39 -1.10
N VAL A 111 -1.68 -13.45 -1.90
CA VAL A 111 -1.74 -13.31 -3.35
C VAL A 111 -3.18 -13.46 -3.82
N PHE A 112 -3.48 -12.84 -4.96
CA PHE A 112 -4.83 -12.88 -5.52
C PHE A 112 -4.81 -12.84 -7.04
N THR A 113 -5.96 -13.23 -7.62
CA THR A 113 -6.33 -12.92 -8.99
C THR A 113 -7.73 -12.30 -8.95
N GLU A 114 -7.94 -11.27 -9.74
CA GLU A 114 -9.20 -10.55 -9.76
C GLU A 114 -9.48 -9.97 -11.14
N SER A 115 -10.75 -9.92 -11.51
CA SER A 115 -11.18 -9.28 -12.75
C SER A 115 -11.65 -7.86 -12.42
N PHE A 116 -10.86 -6.88 -12.84
CA PHE A 116 -11.25 -5.47 -12.82
C PHE A 116 -11.77 -5.10 -14.21
N SER A 117 -11.20 -4.10 -14.89
CA SER A 117 -11.46 -3.90 -16.32
C SER A 117 -10.76 -4.96 -17.17
N GLN A 118 -9.73 -5.58 -16.62
CA GLN A 118 -8.95 -6.68 -17.20
C GLN A 118 -8.66 -7.68 -16.09
N LEU A 119 -8.31 -8.92 -16.49
CA LEU A 119 -7.91 -9.93 -15.53
C LEU A 119 -6.51 -9.59 -14.98
N CYS A 120 -6.40 -9.51 -13.67
CA CYS A 120 -5.20 -9.08 -12.97
C CYS A 120 -4.78 -10.09 -11.92
N ALA A 121 -3.53 -10.00 -11.52
CA ALA A 121 -2.98 -10.71 -10.38
C ALA A 121 -2.15 -9.75 -9.54
N GLY A 122 -1.88 -10.13 -8.32
CA GLY A 122 -1.06 -9.32 -7.44
C GLY A 122 -0.99 -9.88 -6.05
N ALA A 123 -0.66 -9.01 -5.12
CA ALA A 123 -0.62 -9.32 -3.70
C ALA A 123 -1.09 -8.12 -2.88
N TYR A 124 -1.49 -8.38 -1.66
CA TYR A 124 -1.79 -7.33 -0.70
C TYR A 124 -1.26 -7.71 0.67
N THR A 125 -1.10 -6.71 1.50
CA THR A 125 -0.70 -6.89 2.90
C THR A 125 -1.40 -5.84 3.75
N THR A 126 -1.73 -6.22 4.99
CA THR A 126 -2.28 -5.29 5.98
C THR A 126 -1.17 -4.84 6.91
N ILE A 127 -1.03 -3.55 7.11
CA ILE A 127 -0.03 -2.98 8.01
C ILE A 127 -0.68 -2.05 9.02
N SER A 128 -0.05 -1.95 10.20
CA SER A 128 -0.36 -0.96 11.22
C SER A 128 0.81 -0.03 11.39
N ILE A 129 0.57 1.26 11.29
CA ILE A 129 1.57 2.29 11.49
C ILE A 129 1.24 3.05 12.77
N ILE A 130 2.14 3.00 13.74
CA ILE A 130 2.03 3.75 14.98
C ILE A 130 2.89 4.98 14.83
N ALA A 131 2.25 6.15 14.78
CA ALA A 131 2.92 7.42 14.56
C ALA A 131 2.66 8.36 15.73
N GLU A 132 3.73 8.94 16.26
CA GLU A 132 3.63 9.91 17.33
C GLU A 132 2.89 11.15 16.86
N ASP A 133 1.94 11.62 17.67
CA ASP A 133 1.21 12.85 17.40
C ASP A 133 1.97 14.03 18.01
N THR A 134 2.73 14.73 17.18
CA THR A 134 3.54 15.86 17.61
C THR A 134 2.72 17.04 18.10
N ASN A 135 1.47 17.17 17.66
CA ASN A 135 0.57 18.24 18.10
C ASN A 135 0.19 18.09 19.57
N CYS A 136 0.15 16.87 20.07
CA CYS A 136 -0.18 16.59 21.46
C CYS A 136 0.91 17.10 22.42
N LEU A 137 2.17 17.15 21.97
CA LEU A 137 3.31 17.58 22.79
C LEU A 137 3.36 19.10 22.97
N ASP A 138 2.81 19.86 22.04
CA ASP A 138 2.84 21.31 22.04
C ASP A 138 1.88 21.93 23.05
N GLU A 139 0.96 21.17 23.60
CA GLU A 139 -0.04 21.62 24.56
C GLU A 139 0.41 21.46 26.01
N PHE A 140 1.57 20.85 26.21
CA PHE A 140 2.12 20.61 27.51
C PHE A 140 3.53 21.22 27.63
#